data_19f46720ac14f9b7bc353ccebeee87db
#
_entry.id   19f46720ac14f9b7bc353ccebeee87db
#
_cell.length_a   1.000
_cell.length_b   1.000
_cell.length_c   1.000
_cell.angle_alpha   90.00
_cell.angle_beta   90.00
_cell.angle_gamma   90.00
#
_symmetry.space_group_name_H-M   'P 1'
#
loop_
_entity.id
_entity.type
_entity.pdbx_description
1 polymer ?
#
loop_
_entity_poly.entity_id
_entity_poly.type
_entity_poly.pdbx_seq_one_letter_code
_entity_poly.pdbx_strand_id
1 'polypeptide(L)'
;MLTPFSSQFIADTGISTGDEGKGRVILEIINELRAQHKDESIVSAVMKVNGGSNSGHTVAGLKLNLLPGGVADPIVPHLIIGSGVVADPRKFLWESTYAEAHGHEALSRLRIDDRTLMSDINHRLIDLAWEDYRIHQMHQAPRGSTGRGITPAYLDEVGQFQIFYSDFLGSKDAFFEKITHRSERAMKIIQYVCQVSEANWYQFFKTLSDAETKAHTELIKKQKLPAEAFDLSLIHI
;
A
#
# COMPACT_ATOMS: atom_id res chain seq x y z
N MET A 1 -34.57 3.40 -5.61
CA MET A 1 -33.90 3.94 -6.80
C MET A 1 -32.87 4.90 -6.31
N LEU A 2 -31.60 4.62 -6.57
CA LEU A 2 -30.54 5.61 -6.32
C LEU A 2 -30.73 6.76 -7.31
N THR A 3 -30.41 7.97 -6.88
CA THR A 3 -30.44 9.15 -7.75
C THR A 3 -29.42 8.93 -8.88
N PRO A 4 -29.76 9.16 -10.15
CA PRO A 4 -28.82 8.96 -11.22
C PRO A 4 -27.55 9.82 -11.02
N PHE A 5 -26.38 9.19 -11.18
CA PHE A 5 -25.13 9.91 -11.17
C PHE A 5 -25.03 10.82 -12.40
N SER A 6 -24.87 12.11 -12.19
CA SER A 6 -24.77 13.11 -13.27
C SER A 6 -23.36 13.73 -13.37
N SER A 7 -22.45 13.37 -12.48
CA SER A 7 -21.10 13.91 -12.43
C SER A 7 -20.11 13.04 -13.20
N GLN A 8 -19.10 13.68 -13.80
CA GLN A 8 -17.95 12.98 -14.39
C GLN A 8 -17.02 12.34 -13.32
N PHE A 9 -17.12 12.79 -12.08
CA PHE A 9 -16.35 12.30 -10.97
C PHE A 9 -17.28 11.88 -9.84
N ILE A 10 -17.11 10.64 -9.37
CA ILE A 10 -17.84 10.09 -8.24
C ILE A 10 -16.82 9.71 -7.17
N ALA A 11 -17.01 10.19 -5.94
CA ALA A 11 -16.16 9.87 -4.81
C ALA A 11 -16.92 8.97 -3.82
N ASP A 12 -16.37 7.79 -3.56
CA ASP A 12 -16.78 6.92 -2.46
C ASP A 12 -15.96 7.27 -1.22
N THR A 13 -16.56 7.99 -0.29
CA THR A 13 -15.90 8.45 0.93
C THR A 13 -16.46 7.75 2.16
N GLY A 14 -15.57 7.20 2.99
CA GLY A 14 -15.96 6.67 4.29
C GLY A 14 -16.24 7.79 5.29
N ILE A 15 -17.25 7.59 6.13
CA ILE A 15 -17.64 8.52 7.22
C ILE A 15 -17.32 7.96 8.61
N SER A 16 -16.76 6.76 8.68
CA SER A 16 -16.34 6.09 9.91
C SER A 16 -14.84 5.76 9.89
N THR A 17 -14.39 4.98 10.87
CA THR A 17 -12.97 4.65 11.05
C THR A 17 -12.47 3.49 10.17
N GLY A 18 -13.26 3.05 9.21
CA GLY A 18 -12.93 1.96 8.29
C GLY A 18 -14.05 0.92 8.19
N ASP A 19 -13.84 -0.09 7.37
CA ASP A 19 -14.70 -1.27 7.18
C ASP A 19 -16.14 -0.98 6.67
N GLU A 20 -16.31 0.13 5.94
CA GLU A 20 -17.61 0.52 5.36
C GLU A 20 -17.96 -0.23 4.06
N GLY A 21 -17.12 -1.16 3.63
CA GLY A 21 -17.36 -1.94 2.42
C GLY A 21 -17.11 -1.19 1.11
N LYS A 22 -16.31 -0.13 1.12
CA LYS A 22 -15.98 0.69 -0.07
C LYS A 22 -15.56 -0.12 -1.29
N GLY A 23 -14.79 -1.18 -1.11
CA GLY A 23 -14.38 -2.04 -2.24
C GLY A 23 -15.55 -2.70 -2.98
N ARG A 24 -16.62 -3.08 -2.25
CA ARG A 24 -17.85 -3.62 -2.85
C ARG A 24 -18.67 -2.52 -3.50
N VAL A 25 -18.81 -1.39 -2.82
CA VAL A 25 -19.59 -0.23 -3.29
C VAL A 25 -19.07 0.27 -4.64
N ILE A 26 -17.77 0.30 -4.86
CA ILE A 26 -17.19 0.68 -6.16
C ILE A 26 -17.72 -0.19 -7.31
N LEU A 27 -17.81 -1.51 -7.13
CA LEU A 27 -18.36 -2.38 -8.18
C LEU A 27 -19.86 -2.15 -8.41
N GLU A 28 -20.60 -1.90 -7.34
CA GLU A 28 -22.03 -1.57 -7.43
C GLU A 28 -22.24 -0.27 -8.21
N ILE A 29 -21.44 0.77 -7.95
CA ILE A 29 -21.45 2.04 -8.68
C ILE A 29 -21.12 1.83 -10.17
N ILE A 30 -20.09 1.05 -10.50
CA ILE A 30 -19.71 0.75 -11.88
C ILE A 30 -20.89 0.09 -12.62
N ASN A 31 -21.50 -0.94 -12.02
CA ASN A 31 -22.62 -1.66 -12.60
C ASN A 31 -23.86 -0.76 -12.80
N GLU A 32 -24.15 0.09 -11.83
CA GLU A 32 -25.27 1.03 -11.91
C GLU A 32 -25.07 2.07 -13.02
N LEU A 33 -23.86 2.62 -13.14
CA LEU A 33 -23.51 3.56 -14.23
C LEU A 33 -23.69 2.93 -15.61
N ARG A 34 -23.23 1.69 -15.81
CA ARG A 34 -23.42 0.96 -17.06
C ARG A 34 -24.88 0.72 -17.39
N ALA A 35 -25.66 0.28 -16.41
CA ALA A 35 -27.09 0.05 -16.59
C ALA A 35 -27.83 1.36 -16.91
N GLN A 36 -27.48 2.46 -16.27
CA GLN A 36 -28.09 3.76 -16.44
C GLN A 36 -27.80 4.34 -17.83
N HIS A 37 -26.54 4.28 -18.28
CA HIS A 37 -26.09 4.87 -19.53
C HIS A 37 -26.13 3.90 -20.73
N LYS A 38 -26.36 2.61 -20.48
CA LYS A 38 -26.29 1.53 -21.49
C LYS A 38 -24.94 1.52 -22.23
N ASP A 39 -23.87 1.82 -21.50
CA ASP A 39 -22.50 1.90 -22.00
C ASP A 39 -21.57 1.14 -21.06
N GLU A 40 -21.01 0.02 -21.55
CA GLU A 40 -20.09 -0.80 -20.80
C GLU A 40 -18.76 -0.08 -20.49
N SER A 41 -18.38 0.89 -21.33
CA SER A 41 -17.12 1.64 -21.22
C SER A 41 -17.25 2.97 -20.47
N ILE A 42 -18.41 3.25 -19.88
CA ILE A 42 -18.71 4.54 -19.22
C ILE A 42 -17.71 4.90 -18.11
N VAL A 43 -17.13 3.91 -17.43
CA VAL A 43 -16.12 4.12 -16.37
C VAL A 43 -14.72 3.98 -16.95
N SER A 44 -14.04 5.09 -17.14
CA SER A 44 -12.69 5.13 -17.71
C SER A 44 -11.58 4.87 -16.68
N ALA A 45 -11.81 5.12 -15.39
CA ALA A 45 -10.81 4.91 -14.36
C ALA A 45 -11.43 4.69 -12.98
N VAL A 46 -10.72 3.92 -12.15
CA VAL A 46 -10.95 3.86 -10.70
C VAL A 46 -9.68 4.26 -9.99
N MET A 47 -9.77 5.29 -9.16
CA MET A 47 -8.63 5.88 -8.47
C MET A 47 -8.70 5.66 -6.96
N LYS A 48 -7.57 5.29 -6.37
CA LYS A 48 -7.33 5.37 -4.93
C LYS A 48 -6.60 6.68 -4.64
N VAL A 49 -7.20 7.53 -3.80
CA VAL A 49 -6.71 8.90 -3.59
C VAL A 49 -5.95 9.11 -2.29
N ASN A 50 -6.08 8.18 -1.32
CA ASN A 50 -5.42 8.29 -0.01
C ASN A 50 -5.19 6.93 0.65
N GLY A 51 -4.61 6.95 1.86
CA GLY A 51 -4.29 5.74 2.63
C GLY A 51 -3.02 5.05 2.11
N GLY A 52 -2.92 3.76 2.33
CA GLY A 52 -1.72 3.01 1.94
C GLY A 52 -1.88 1.51 2.17
N SER A 53 -0.78 0.83 2.44
CA SER A 53 -0.73 -0.62 2.70
C SER A 53 -1.56 -1.08 3.91
N ASN A 54 -2.05 -0.15 4.73
CA ASN A 54 -2.92 -0.41 5.87
C ASN A 54 -4.41 -0.38 5.55
N SER A 55 -4.81 0.12 4.37
CA SER A 55 -6.22 0.31 4.01
C SER A 55 -6.80 -0.91 3.31
N GLY A 56 -6.95 -2.02 4.07
CA GLY A 56 -7.52 -3.27 3.58
C GLY A 56 -8.95 -3.10 3.07
N HIS A 57 -9.25 -3.73 1.93
CA HIS A 57 -10.59 -3.82 1.38
C HIS A 57 -10.76 -5.14 0.62
N THR A 58 -12.01 -5.60 0.54
CA THR A 58 -12.34 -6.81 -0.22
C THR A 58 -13.22 -6.45 -1.40
N VAL A 59 -12.85 -6.93 -2.58
CA VAL A 59 -13.60 -6.75 -3.82
C VAL A 59 -13.59 -8.04 -4.62
N ALA A 60 -14.76 -8.54 -5.01
CA ALA A 60 -14.93 -9.80 -5.76
C ALA A 60 -14.11 -10.98 -5.17
N GLY A 61 -14.00 -11.06 -3.85
CA GLY A 61 -13.22 -12.09 -3.16
C GLY A 61 -11.72 -11.80 -3.03
N LEU A 62 -11.19 -10.80 -3.71
CA LEU A 62 -9.80 -10.35 -3.56
C LEU A 62 -9.63 -9.52 -2.29
N LYS A 63 -8.61 -9.84 -1.51
CA LYS A 63 -8.20 -9.05 -0.33
C LYS A 63 -7.03 -8.15 -0.71
N LEU A 64 -7.30 -6.87 -0.84
CA LEU A 64 -6.38 -5.85 -1.33
C LEU A 64 -6.12 -4.78 -0.26
N ASN A 65 -5.04 -4.02 -0.44
CA ASN A 65 -4.71 -2.84 0.34
C ASN A 65 -4.42 -1.63 -0.54
N LEU A 66 -3.60 -1.80 -1.58
CA LEU A 66 -3.13 -0.71 -2.46
C LEU A 66 -3.88 -0.64 -3.79
N LEU A 67 -4.13 -1.76 -4.45
CA LEU A 67 -4.81 -1.76 -5.74
C LEU A 67 -6.22 -1.18 -5.61
N PRO A 68 -6.65 -0.32 -6.54
CA PRO A 68 -8.04 0.15 -6.58
C PRO A 68 -9.03 -0.98 -6.79
N GLY A 69 -10.22 -0.88 -6.19
CA GLY A 69 -11.28 -1.90 -6.31
C GLY A 69 -11.72 -2.19 -7.74
N GLY A 70 -11.52 -1.25 -8.67
CA GLY A 70 -11.76 -1.45 -10.10
C GLY A 70 -10.92 -2.56 -10.74
N VAL A 71 -9.92 -3.13 -10.05
CA VAL A 71 -9.13 -4.26 -10.57
C VAL A 71 -10.02 -5.47 -10.84
N ALA A 72 -11.07 -5.66 -10.07
CA ALA A 72 -12.00 -6.77 -10.23
C ALA A 72 -12.90 -6.65 -11.47
N ASP A 73 -12.96 -5.49 -12.09
CA ASP A 73 -13.73 -5.27 -13.31
C ASP A 73 -12.79 -5.24 -14.53
N PRO A 74 -12.93 -6.16 -15.49
CA PRO A 74 -12.01 -6.27 -16.63
C PRO A 74 -12.15 -5.15 -17.66
N ILE A 75 -13.27 -4.41 -17.64
CA ILE A 75 -13.57 -3.39 -18.65
C ILE A 75 -12.99 -2.03 -18.25
N VAL A 76 -12.82 -1.75 -16.95
CA VAL A 76 -12.20 -0.51 -16.47
C VAL A 76 -10.74 -0.43 -16.93
N PRO A 77 -10.39 0.51 -17.85
CA PRO A 77 -9.07 0.50 -18.48
C PRO A 77 -7.94 1.05 -17.58
N HIS A 78 -8.26 1.89 -16.59
CA HIS A 78 -7.24 2.52 -15.76
C HIS A 78 -7.48 2.32 -14.27
N LEU A 79 -6.45 1.80 -13.60
CA LEU A 79 -6.37 1.67 -12.14
C LEU A 79 -5.35 2.70 -11.66
N ILE A 80 -5.81 3.75 -10.99
CA ILE A 80 -4.93 4.89 -10.67
C ILE A 80 -4.63 4.92 -9.17
N ILE A 81 -3.36 5.12 -8.86
CA ILE A 81 -2.88 5.44 -7.51
C ILE A 81 -2.51 6.91 -7.49
N GLY A 82 -3.23 7.69 -6.70
CA GLY A 82 -3.03 9.13 -6.59
C GLY A 82 -1.93 9.52 -5.62
N SER A 83 -1.47 10.77 -5.72
CA SER A 83 -0.38 11.33 -4.92
C SER A 83 -0.59 11.32 -3.40
N GLY A 84 -1.84 11.28 -2.94
CA GLY A 84 -2.15 11.16 -1.51
C GLY A 84 -2.00 9.76 -0.93
N VAL A 85 -1.57 8.77 -1.73
CA VAL A 85 -1.36 7.39 -1.28
C VAL A 85 0.08 7.19 -0.83
N VAL A 86 0.25 6.44 0.27
CA VAL A 86 1.55 5.93 0.71
C VAL A 86 1.69 4.49 0.22
N ALA A 87 2.60 4.27 -0.70
CA ALA A 87 2.71 3.01 -1.43
C ALA A 87 4.07 2.33 -1.26
N ASP A 88 4.04 1.10 -0.75
CA ASP A 88 5.22 0.21 -0.73
C ASP A 88 5.29 -0.53 -2.08
N PRO A 89 6.38 -0.36 -2.87
CA PRO A 89 6.54 -1.02 -4.16
C PRO A 89 6.41 -2.55 -4.10
N ARG A 90 6.92 -3.16 -3.02
CA ARG A 90 6.82 -4.61 -2.80
C ARG A 90 5.38 -5.05 -2.66
N LYS A 91 4.57 -4.24 -1.96
CA LYS A 91 3.15 -4.53 -1.78
C LYS A 91 2.37 -4.44 -3.08
N PHE A 92 2.70 -3.49 -3.96
CA PHE A 92 2.13 -3.42 -5.30
C PHE A 92 2.43 -4.66 -6.12
N LEU A 93 3.70 -5.05 -6.19
CA LEU A 93 4.09 -6.23 -6.92
C LEU A 93 3.34 -7.46 -6.40
N TRP A 94 3.26 -7.60 -5.10
CA TRP A 94 2.56 -8.71 -4.48
C TRP A 94 1.06 -8.71 -4.78
N GLU A 95 0.37 -7.58 -4.64
CA GLU A 95 -1.07 -7.49 -4.91
C GLU A 95 -1.40 -7.65 -6.40
N SER A 96 -0.57 -7.09 -7.28
CA SER A 96 -0.75 -7.27 -8.73
C SER A 96 -0.62 -8.74 -9.12
N THR A 97 0.43 -9.42 -8.67
CA THR A 97 0.61 -10.86 -8.91
C THR A 97 -0.54 -11.68 -8.32
N TYR A 98 -1.02 -11.31 -7.13
CA TYR A 98 -2.16 -11.96 -6.51
C TYR A 98 -3.45 -11.78 -7.34
N ALA A 99 -3.72 -10.57 -7.82
CA ALA A 99 -4.88 -10.30 -8.66
C ALA A 99 -4.81 -11.05 -10.00
N GLU A 100 -3.65 -11.05 -10.66
CA GLU A 100 -3.42 -11.74 -11.92
C GLU A 100 -3.58 -13.26 -11.79
N ALA A 101 -3.10 -13.85 -10.68
CA ALA A 101 -3.30 -15.26 -10.40
C ALA A 101 -4.78 -15.65 -10.17
N HIS A 102 -5.64 -14.68 -9.89
CA HIS A 102 -7.09 -14.84 -9.81
C HIS A 102 -7.83 -14.43 -11.09
N GLY A 103 -7.10 -14.21 -12.19
CA GLY A 103 -7.67 -13.88 -13.49
C GLY A 103 -8.01 -12.40 -13.69
N HIS A 104 -7.48 -11.51 -12.86
CA HIS A 104 -7.70 -10.07 -12.97
C HIS A 104 -6.44 -9.35 -13.43
N GLU A 105 -6.41 -8.85 -14.63
CA GLU A 105 -5.30 -8.04 -15.12
C GLU A 105 -5.13 -6.78 -14.25
N ALA A 106 -3.91 -6.57 -13.75
CA ALA A 106 -3.60 -5.43 -12.89
C ALA A 106 -2.50 -4.55 -13.48
N LEU A 107 -1.32 -5.11 -13.77
CA LEU A 107 -0.12 -4.34 -14.14
C LEU A 107 -0.30 -3.53 -15.42
N SER A 108 -0.93 -4.09 -16.45
CA SER A 108 -1.16 -3.40 -17.74
C SER A 108 -2.02 -2.14 -17.59
N ARG A 109 -2.94 -2.14 -16.61
CA ARG A 109 -3.90 -1.07 -16.34
C ARG A 109 -3.44 -0.11 -15.23
N LEU A 110 -2.43 -0.48 -14.44
CA LEU A 110 -1.98 0.30 -13.30
C LEU A 110 -1.26 1.57 -13.75
N ARG A 111 -1.65 2.69 -13.15
CA ARG A 111 -1.00 4.00 -13.30
C ARG A 111 -0.73 4.56 -11.91
N ILE A 112 0.48 4.96 -11.64
CA ILE A 112 0.89 5.52 -10.36
C ILE A 112 1.31 6.97 -10.60
N ASP A 113 0.73 7.89 -9.84
CA ASP A 113 1.10 9.31 -9.85
C ASP A 113 2.58 9.42 -9.45
N ASP A 114 3.35 10.19 -10.16
CA ASP A 114 4.78 10.38 -9.96
C ASP A 114 5.12 10.95 -8.57
N ARG A 115 4.19 11.65 -7.95
CA ARG A 115 4.28 12.19 -6.59
C ARG A 115 3.66 11.29 -5.52
N THR A 116 3.30 10.05 -5.85
CA THR A 116 2.92 9.08 -4.84
C THR A 116 4.09 8.85 -3.89
N LEU A 117 3.82 8.89 -2.58
CA LEU A 117 4.84 8.67 -1.56
C LEU A 117 5.29 7.21 -1.54
N MET A 118 6.61 7.00 -1.64
CA MET A 118 7.19 5.67 -1.52
C MET A 118 7.48 5.35 -0.06
N SER A 119 6.82 4.33 0.47
CA SER A 119 7.18 3.72 1.76
C SER A 119 8.02 2.47 1.57
N ASP A 120 8.79 2.13 2.60
CA ASP A 120 9.68 0.97 2.61
C ASP A 120 9.79 0.36 4.02
N ILE A 121 10.73 -0.57 4.18
CA ILE A 121 10.99 -1.25 5.44
C ILE A 121 11.39 -0.28 6.56
N ASN A 122 12.09 0.81 6.25
CA ASN A 122 12.53 1.79 7.25
C ASN A 122 11.34 2.47 7.93
N HIS A 123 10.31 2.83 7.17
CA HIS A 123 9.08 3.39 7.73
C HIS A 123 8.37 2.37 8.64
N ARG A 124 8.34 1.11 8.24
CA ARG A 124 7.73 0.04 9.06
C ARG A 124 8.46 -0.15 10.38
N LEU A 125 9.79 -0.10 10.35
CA LEU A 125 10.61 -0.22 11.54
C LEU A 125 10.45 0.99 12.47
N ILE A 126 10.37 2.21 11.94
CA ILE A 126 10.07 3.42 12.72
C ILE A 126 8.68 3.31 13.37
N ASP A 127 7.69 2.84 12.65
CA ASP A 127 6.32 2.67 13.14
C ASP A 127 6.28 1.73 14.36
N LEU A 128 7.00 0.62 14.30
CA LEU A 128 7.17 -0.30 15.44
C LEU A 128 7.98 0.33 16.59
N ALA A 129 9.05 1.06 16.29
CA ALA A 129 9.86 1.72 17.28
C ALA A 129 9.08 2.79 18.06
N TRP A 130 8.13 3.46 17.42
CA TRP A 130 7.25 4.41 18.12
C TRP A 130 6.27 3.73 19.06
N GLU A 131 5.78 2.53 18.72
CA GLU A 131 4.97 1.75 19.66
C GLU A 131 5.81 1.33 20.88
N ASP A 132 7.04 0.85 20.65
CA ASP A 132 7.98 0.50 21.72
C ASP A 132 8.30 1.72 22.62
N TYR A 133 8.60 2.88 22.02
CA TYR A 133 8.83 4.13 22.72
C TYR A 133 7.66 4.55 23.62
N ARG A 134 6.41 4.42 23.13
CA ARG A 134 5.23 4.72 23.95
C ARG A 134 5.15 3.84 25.19
N ILE A 135 5.39 2.55 25.01
CA ILE A 135 5.30 1.58 26.10
C ILE A 135 6.41 1.80 27.11
N HIS A 136 7.66 1.87 26.67
CA HIS A 136 8.82 1.79 27.56
C HIS A 136 9.34 3.15 28.03
N GLN A 137 9.19 4.21 27.24
CA GLN A 137 9.68 5.54 27.59
C GLN A 137 8.57 6.48 28.09
N MET A 138 7.41 6.43 27.44
CA MET A 138 6.30 7.30 27.83
C MET A 138 5.33 6.65 28.83
N HIS A 139 5.47 5.36 29.10
CA HIS A 139 4.57 4.59 29.96
C HIS A 139 3.09 4.69 29.54
N GLN A 140 2.85 4.71 28.24
CA GLN A 140 1.53 4.80 27.62
C GLN A 140 1.14 3.50 26.96
N ALA A 141 -0.15 3.30 26.77
CA ALA A 141 -0.64 2.20 25.96
C ALA A 141 -0.20 2.35 24.48
N PRO A 142 0.07 1.25 23.77
CA PRO A 142 0.34 1.29 22.34
C PRO A 142 -0.87 1.86 21.61
N ARG A 143 -0.63 2.57 20.48
CA ARG A 143 -1.72 3.05 19.62
C ARG A 143 -2.36 1.93 18.80
N GLY A 144 -1.70 0.79 18.68
CA GLY A 144 -2.14 -0.30 17.83
C GLY A 144 -1.84 -0.03 16.36
N SER A 145 -0.65 0.52 16.07
CA SER A 145 -0.20 0.69 14.69
C SER A 145 -0.25 -0.62 13.93
N THR A 146 -0.61 -0.55 12.64
CA THR A 146 -0.56 -1.71 11.74
C THR A 146 0.86 -2.13 11.38
N GLY A 147 1.89 -1.36 11.77
CA GLY A 147 3.29 -1.60 11.40
C GLY A 147 3.52 -1.50 9.89
N ARG A 148 2.73 -0.70 9.19
CA ARG A 148 2.84 -0.53 7.73
C ARG A 148 3.58 0.74 7.31
N GLY A 149 4.03 1.53 8.27
CA GLY A 149 4.87 2.70 8.03
C GLY A 149 4.15 3.90 7.41
N ILE A 150 2.83 3.98 7.52
CA ILE A 150 2.05 5.05 6.87
C ILE A 150 2.35 6.40 7.52
N THR A 151 2.24 6.48 8.84
CA THR A 151 2.50 7.73 9.58
C THR A 151 3.95 8.22 9.41
N PRO A 152 4.99 7.37 9.51
CA PRO A 152 6.36 7.79 9.22
C PRO A 152 6.56 8.33 7.81
N ALA A 153 5.91 7.75 6.80
CA ALA A 153 6.01 8.22 5.43
C ALA A 153 5.38 9.62 5.24
N TYR A 154 4.23 9.88 5.84
CA TYR A 154 3.63 11.23 5.83
C TYR A 154 4.48 12.24 6.62
N LEU A 155 5.14 11.82 7.69
CA LEU A 155 6.09 12.70 8.39
C LEU A 155 7.31 13.02 7.55
N ASP A 156 7.79 12.07 6.74
CA ASP A 156 8.84 12.34 5.77
C ASP A 156 8.41 13.38 4.74
N GLU A 157 7.15 13.35 4.29
CA GLU A 157 6.61 14.36 3.38
C GLU A 157 6.61 15.75 4.03
N VAL A 158 6.04 15.86 5.23
CA VAL A 158 6.00 17.13 5.96
C VAL A 158 7.41 17.64 6.28
N GLY A 159 8.32 16.72 6.62
CA GLY A 159 9.73 17.02 6.92
C GLY A 159 10.61 17.22 5.69
N GLN A 160 10.08 17.09 4.48
CA GLN A 160 10.82 17.19 3.21
C GLN A 160 11.93 16.14 3.04
N PHE A 161 11.73 14.95 3.59
CA PHE A 161 12.60 13.78 3.44
C PHE A 161 12.00 12.68 2.58
N GLN A 162 10.87 12.97 1.95
CA GLN A 162 10.11 12.01 1.15
C GLN A 162 10.92 11.49 -0.05
N ILE A 163 10.57 10.28 -0.46
CA ILE A 163 10.92 9.72 -1.76
C ILE A 163 9.60 9.50 -2.50
N PHE A 164 9.52 10.00 -3.71
CA PHE A 164 8.39 9.81 -4.60
C PHE A 164 8.63 8.69 -5.60
N TYR A 165 7.59 8.22 -6.25
CA TYR A 165 7.72 7.25 -7.34
C TYR A 165 8.49 7.81 -8.54
N SER A 166 8.48 9.13 -8.77
CA SER A 166 9.34 9.78 -9.76
C SER A 166 10.84 9.57 -9.50
N ASP A 167 11.25 9.50 -8.24
CA ASP A 167 12.65 9.23 -7.90
C ASP A 167 13.09 7.83 -8.32
N PHE A 168 12.18 6.86 -8.26
CA PHE A 168 12.44 5.49 -8.69
C PHE A 168 12.63 5.37 -10.22
N LEU A 169 11.97 6.26 -10.98
CA LEU A 169 12.11 6.32 -12.45
C LEU A 169 13.36 7.09 -12.91
N GLY A 170 14.03 7.76 -11.99
CA GLY A 170 15.21 8.57 -12.26
C GLY A 170 16.51 7.76 -12.30
N SER A 171 17.61 8.41 -11.92
CA SER A 171 18.92 7.75 -11.82
C SER A 171 18.93 6.76 -10.68
N LYS A 172 19.37 5.52 -10.94
CA LYS A 172 19.52 4.48 -9.91
C LYS A 172 20.44 4.94 -8.77
N ASP A 173 21.55 5.59 -9.09
CA ASP A 173 22.52 6.04 -8.10
C ASP A 173 21.91 7.10 -7.18
N ALA A 174 21.21 8.08 -7.73
CA ALA A 174 20.51 9.10 -6.95
C ALA A 174 19.38 8.49 -6.09
N PHE A 175 18.66 7.49 -6.61
CA PHE A 175 17.66 6.78 -5.85
C PHE A 175 18.27 6.00 -4.69
N PHE A 176 19.36 5.27 -4.93
CA PHE A 176 20.06 4.52 -3.86
C PHE A 176 20.65 5.46 -2.81
N GLU A 177 21.17 6.61 -3.19
CA GLU A 177 21.63 7.63 -2.24
C GLU A 177 20.48 8.08 -1.30
N LYS A 178 19.31 8.39 -1.86
CA LYS A 178 18.12 8.75 -1.07
C LYS A 178 17.69 7.64 -0.11
N ILE A 179 17.65 6.39 -0.56
CA ILE A 179 17.31 5.23 0.29
C ILE A 179 18.36 5.05 1.40
N THR A 180 19.64 5.21 1.09
CA THR A 180 20.73 5.12 2.08
C THR A 180 20.57 6.18 3.16
N HIS A 181 20.39 7.44 2.79
CA HIS A 181 20.16 8.53 3.75
C HIS A 181 18.90 8.30 4.61
N ARG A 182 17.83 7.78 4.01
CA ARG A 182 16.62 7.38 4.74
C ARG A 182 16.93 6.29 5.77
N SER A 183 17.67 5.26 5.37
CA SER A 183 18.04 4.16 6.25
C SER A 183 18.89 4.61 7.43
N GLU A 184 19.91 5.44 7.17
CA GLU A 184 20.73 6.03 8.22
C GLU A 184 19.92 6.88 9.20
N ARG A 185 19.00 7.69 8.69
CA ARG A 185 18.12 8.51 9.51
C ARG A 185 17.17 7.64 10.34
N ALA A 186 16.58 6.61 9.74
CA ALA A 186 15.71 5.67 10.43
C ALA A 186 16.45 4.98 11.59
N MET A 187 17.66 4.50 11.34
CA MET A 187 18.50 3.89 12.39
C MET A 187 18.78 4.85 13.55
N LYS A 188 19.10 6.12 13.25
CA LYS A 188 19.32 7.14 14.29
C LYS A 188 18.05 7.41 15.11
N ILE A 189 16.89 7.49 14.46
CA ILE A 189 15.59 7.67 15.14
C ILE A 189 15.33 6.49 16.08
N ILE A 190 15.48 5.27 15.59
CA ILE A 190 15.22 4.05 16.36
C ILE A 190 16.17 3.94 17.55
N GLN A 191 17.45 4.16 17.30
CA GLN A 191 18.50 3.97 18.31
C GLN A 191 18.54 5.11 19.33
N TYR A 192 18.52 6.36 18.88
CA TYR A 192 18.79 7.51 19.77
C TYR A 192 17.54 8.23 20.23
N VAL A 193 16.47 8.25 19.43
CA VAL A 193 15.22 8.91 19.81
C VAL A 193 14.30 7.91 20.51
N CYS A 194 14.03 6.77 19.90
CA CYS A 194 13.17 5.76 20.49
C CYS A 194 13.87 4.90 21.54
N GLN A 195 15.20 4.85 21.52
CA GLN A 195 16.02 4.08 22.47
C GLN A 195 15.63 2.60 22.51
N VAL A 196 15.29 2.05 21.35
CA VAL A 196 14.91 0.64 21.23
C VAL A 196 16.11 -0.23 21.60
N SER A 197 15.92 -1.18 22.50
CA SER A 197 16.97 -2.11 22.86
C SER A 197 17.37 -2.99 21.67
N GLU A 198 18.63 -3.45 21.65
CA GLU A 198 19.13 -4.34 20.59
C GLU A 198 18.27 -5.61 20.46
N ALA A 199 17.83 -6.17 21.58
CA ALA A 199 16.97 -7.35 21.60
C ALA A 199 15.59 -7.07 20.93
N ASN A 200 14.97 -5.92 21.22
CA ASN A 200 13.70 -5.53 20.60
C ASN A 200 13.86 -5.20 19.13
N TRP A 201 14.97 -4.54 18.76
CA TRP A 201 15.31 -4.28 17.36
C TRP A 201 15.38 -5.57 16.54
N TYR A 202 16.12 -6.54 17.00
CA TYR A 202 16.23 -7.84 16.35
C TYR A 202 14.88 -8.56 16.24
N GLN A 203 14.07 -8.49 17.31
CA GLN A 203 12.73 -9.07 17.34
C GLN A 203 11.78 -8.39 16.34
N PHE A 204 11.82 -7.06 16.17
CA PHE A 204 11.03 -6.36 15.17
C PHE A 204 11.35 -6.83 13.77
N PHE A 205 12.63 -6.86 13.45
CA PHE A 205 13.09 -7.30 12.13
C PHE A 205 12.69 -8.75 11.85
N LYS A 206 12.87 -9.64 12.81
CA LYS A 206 12.46 -11.03 12.70
C LYS A 206 10.95 -11.16 12.52
N THR A 207 10.16 -10.45 13.30
CA THR A 207 8.68 -10.50 13.22
C THR A 207 8.18 -10.05 11.85
N LEU A 208 8.75 -8.97 11.30
CA LEU A 208 8.40 -8.50 9.96
C LEU A 208 8.80 -9.50 8.88
N SER A 209 9.99 -10.03 8.95
CA SER A 209 10.51 -11.03 8.01
C SER A 209 9.69 -12.33 8.06
N ASP A 210 9.44 -12.87 9.25
CA ASP A 210 8.68 -14.10 9.42
C ASP A 210 7.24 -13.97 8.89
N ALA A 211 6.58 -12.84 9.17
CA ALA A 211 5.22 -12.58 8.71
C ALA A 211 5.14 -12.47 7.18
N GLU A 212 6.06 -11.76 6.57
CA GLU A 212 6.12 -11.60 5.12
C GLU A 212 6.48 -12.90 4.42
N THR A 213 7.48 -13.61 4.92
CA THR A 213 7.89 -14.91 4.38
C THR A 213 6.75 -15.93 4.46
N LYS A 214 6.02 -15.97 5.58
CA LYS A 214 4.87 -16.86 5.73
C LYS A 214 3.76 -16.54 4.75
N ALA A 215 3.35 -15.28 4.66
CA ALA A 215 2.31 -14.83 3.74
C ALA A 215 2.67 -15.15 2.28
N HIS A 216 3.93 -14.94 1.92
CA HIS A 216 4.49 -15.21 0.61
C HIS A 216 4.49 -16.71 0.29
N THR A 217 4.97 -17.55 1.22
CA THR A 217 4.98 -19.01 1.05
C THR A 217 3.56 -19.55 0.87
N GLU A 218 2.59 -19.04 1.63
CA GLU A 218 1.19 -19.44 1.49
C GLU A 218 0.61 -19.04 0.13
N LEU A 219 0.98 -17.86 -0.38
CA LEU A 219 0.57 -17.41 -1.70
C LEU A 219 1.11 -18.29 -2.81
N ILE A 220 2.41 -18.60 -2.80
CA ILE A 220 3.05 -19.51 -3.76
C ILE A 220 2.36 -20.89 -3.75
N LYS A 221 2.15 -21.46 -2.58
CA LYS A 221 1.50 -22.78 -2.44
C LYS A 221 0.09 -22.79 -3.01
N LYS A 222 -0.71 -21.75 -2.72
CA LYS A 222 -2.11 -21.67 -3.17
C LYS A 222 -2.24 -21.45 -4.66
N GLN A 223 -1.35 -20.68 -5.25
CA GLN A 223 -1.46 -20.22 -6.64
C GLN A 223 -0.59 -21.00 -7.61
N LYS A 224 0.18 -21.98 -7.13
CA LYS A 224 1.13 -22.75 -7.95
C LYS A 224 2.06 -21.86 -8.79
N LEU A 225 2.38 -20.67 -8.29
CA LEU A 225 3.29 -19.76 -8.95
C LEU A 225 4.73 -20.28 -8.82
N PRO A 226 5.57 -20.10 -9.85
CA PRO A 226 6.97 -20.46 -9.75
C PRO A 226 7.65 -19.67 -8.62
N ALA A 227 8.54 -20.35 -7.88
CA ALA A 227 9.23 -19.74 -6.73
C ALA A 227 10.00 -18.45 -7.13
N GLU A 228 10.51 -18.43 -8.37
CA GLU A 228 11.25 -17.31 -8.94
C GLU A 228 10.38 -16.04 -9.12
N ALA A 229 9.05 -16.18 -9.25
CA ALA A 229 8.14 -15.03 -9.32
C ALA A 229 8.19 -14.16 -8.06
N PHE A 230 8.79 -14.66 -7.00
CA PHE A 230 8.84 -14.02 -5.70
C PHE A 230 10.25 -14.05 -5.09
N ASP A 231 11.27 -13.97 -5.91
CA ASP A 231 12.63 -13.91 -5.41
C ASP A 231 12.81 -12.68 -4.51
N LEU A 232 12.78 -12.93 -3.20
CA LEU A 232 12.98 -11.92 -2.17
C LEU A 232 14.38 -11.32 -2.20
N SER A 233 15.33 -11.95 -2.90
CA SER A 233 16.68 -11.37 -3.08
C SER A 233 16.65 -10.10 -3.92
N LEU A 234 15.61 -9.93 -4.75
CA LEU A 234 15.36 -8.68 -5.49
C LEU A 234 14.79 -7.57 -4.60
N ILE A 235 14.43 -7.88 -3.36
CA ILE A 235 13.82 -6.95 -2.39
C ILE A 235 14.86 -6.46 -1.37
N HIS A 236 16.06 -7.00 -1.39
CA HIS A 236 17.15 -6.50 -0.58
C HIS A 236 17.68 -5.18 -1.19
N ILE A 237 17.11 -4.10 -0.72
CA ILE A 237 17.70 -2.78 -0.78
C ILE A 237 18.47 -2.55 0.52
#